data_ce9c184a405db8f07dcb525fa72b46e9
#
_entry.id   ce9c184a405db8f07dcb525fa72b46e9
#
_cell.length_a   1.000
_cell.length_b   1.000
_cell.length_c   1.000
_cell.angle_alpha   90.00
_cell.angle_beta   90.00
_cell.angle_gamma   90.00
#
_symmetry.space_group_name_H-M   'P 1'
#
loop_
_entity.id
_entity.type
_entity.pdbx_description
1 polymer ?
#
loop_
_entity_poly.entity_id
_entity_poly.type
_entity_poly.pdbx_seq_one_letter_code
_entity_poly.pdbx_strand_id
1 'polypeptide(L)'
;MSVSASFPIYRYDLWSFVNAPDGGGLTVSVPFGTMESIVLAVPLLVTYLVISGVLSAGYFGSIASGITTGSFDFIANLRKFAVRIIALEVLVVVGILVVFLPLLVVPPLFVLSIFLLLVVGYLLFPTVYVLVLEDIGIESAIKRAYDLVSEHQSIWFFLTLVVATLVCAIPLSVLAHSGIGGAIIAAIVAAPISLAFNVATALMVAEMAGLEVLE
;
A
#
# COMPACT_ATOMS: atom_id res chain seq x y z
N MET A 1 5.16 23.50 7.28
CA MET A 1 4.31 22.34 7.60
C MET A 1 4.70 21.26 6.59
N SER A 2 5.45 20.24 6.99
CA SER A 2 5.85 19.13 6.12
C SER A 2 4.75 18.07 6.20
N VAL A 3 4.14 17.72 5.08
CA VAL A 3 3.16 16.63 5.01
C VAL A 3 3.86 15.45 4.36
N SER A 4 4.19 14.45 5.16
CA SER A 4 4.61 13.15 4.67
C SER A 4 3.35 12.33 4.41
N ALA A 5 2.94 12.19 3.17
CA ALA A 5 1.80 11.38 2.79
C ALA A 5 2.30 10.01 2.33
N SER A 6 2.27 9.03 3.21
CA SER A 6 2.32 7.63 2.83
C SER A 6 0.89 7.07 2.88
N PHE A 7 0.39 6.60 1.73
CA PHE A 7 -0.96 6.07 1.61
C PHE A 7 -0.94 4.56 1.37
N PRO A 8 -0.94 3.71 2.40
CA PRO A 8 -0.94 2.26 2.24
C PRO A 8 -2.36 1.66 2.15
N ILE A 9 -3.32 2.37 1.55
CA ILE A 9 -4.73 1.97 1.58
C ILE A 9 -5.00 0.67 0.82
N TYR A 10 -4.17 0.32 -0.16
CA TYR A 10 -4.37 -0.82 -1.04
C TYR A 10 -3.22 -1.85 -1.03
N ARG A 11 -2.21 -1.64 -0.17
CA ARG A 11 -1.11 -2.56 0.04
C ARG A 11 -0.61 -2.46 1.46
N TYR A 12 -0.07 -3.56 1.97
CA TYR A 12 0.58 -3.56 3.26
C TYR A 12 2.02 -3.05 3.12
N ASP A 13 2.32 -1.97 3.81
CA ASP A 13 3.66 -1.41 3.91
C ASP A 13 3.95 -1.05 5.37
N LEU A 14 4.65 -1.95 6.07
CA LEU A 14 5.00 -1.74 7.47
C LEU A 14 5.82 -0.47 7.68
N TRP A 15 6.68 -0.10 6.72
CA TRP A 15 7.53 1.08 6.86
C TRP A 15 6.73 2.38 6.90
N SER A 16 5.57 2.43 6.28
CA SER A 16 4.67 3.58 6.35
C SER A 16 4.16 3.88 7.77
N PHE A 17 4.15 2.89 8.63
CA PHE A 17 3.74 3.01 10.04
C PHE A 17 4.92 3.24 10.97
N VAL A 18 6.14 3.10 10.49
CA VAL A 18 7.35 3.40 11.27
C VAL A 18 7.59 4.91 11.23
N ASN A 19 7.51 5.55 12.41
CA ASN A 19 7.83 6.96 12.55
C ASN A 19 9.36 7.12 12.49
N ALA A 20 9.91 7.31 11.29
CA ALA A 20 11.33 7.54 11.08
C ALA A 20 11.72 8.99 11.43
N PRO A 21 12.94 9.23 11.94
CA PRO A 21 13.39 10.58 12.27
C PRO A 21 13.45 11.46 11.02
N ASP A 22 13.13 12.75 11.20
CA ASP A 22 13.24 13.75 10.15
C ASP A 22 14.68 13.78 9.59
N GLY A 23 14.83 13.50 8.29
CA GLY A 23 16.12 13.43 7.61
C GLY A 23 16.53 12.06 7.10
N GLY A 24 15.81 10.98 7.44
CA GLY A 24 16.05 9.62 6.92
C GLY A 24 15.35 9.30 5.60
N GLY A 25 14.50 10.18 5.08
CA GLY A 25 13.77 10.04 3.82
C GLY A 25 13.95 11.28 2.95
N LEU A 26 13.66 11.16 1.66
CA LEU A 26 13.52 12.31 0.77
C LEU A 26 12.28 13.11 1.20
N THR A 27 12.45 14.01 2.14
CA THR A 27 11.45 15.01 2.48
C THR A 27 11.49 16.11 1.43
N VAL A 28 10.59 16.05 0.46
CA VAL A 28 10.36 17.18 -0.44
C VAL A 28 9.43 18.15 0.27
N SER A 29 10.00 19.17 0.91
CA SER A 29 9.20 20.26 1.48
C SER A 29 8.75 21.17 0.33
N VAL A 30 7.53 20.96 -0.14
CA VAL A 30 6.92 21.87 -1.12
C VAL A 30 6.18 22.94 -0.33
N PRO A 31 6.58 24.22 -0.40
CA PRO A 31 5.82 25.30 0.22
C PRO A 31 4.48 25.42 -0.52
N PHE A 32 3.39 24.93 0.11
CA PHE A 32 2.06 25.08 -0.45
C PHE A 32 1.69 26.58 -0.53
N GLY A 33 1.44 27.08 -1.73
CA GLY A 33 0.94 28.42 -1.94
C GLY A 33 1.50 29.19 -3.16
N THR A 34 2.47 28.65 -3.85
CA THR A 34 2.99 29.29 -5.07
C THR A 34 2.80 28.37 -6.28
N MET A 35 2.57 28.96 -7.46
CA MET A 35 2.46 28.18 -8.73
C MET A 35 3.74 27.37 -8.99
N GLU A 36 4.92 27.88 -8.58
CA GLU A 36 6.21 27.19 -8.73
C GLU A 36 6.24 25.87 -7.93
N SER A 37 5.61 25.82 -6.77
CA SER A 37 5.56 24.61 -5.96
C SER A 37 4.68 23.51 -6.59
N ILE A 38 3.62 23.89 -7.27
CA ILE A 38 2.77 22.94 -7.99
C ILE A 38 3.51 22.37 -9.21
N VAL A 39 4.22 23.20 -9.93
CA VAL A 39 5.01 22.80 -11.11
C VAL A 39 6.09 21.77 -10.77
N LEU A 40 6.67 21.84 -9.57
CA LEU A 40 7.66 20.85 -9.09
C LEU A 40 7.00 19.62 -8.45
N ALA A 41 5.90 19.79 -7.73
CA ALA A 41 5.22 18.70 -7.03
C ALA A 41 4.62 17.65 -7.98
N VAL A 42 4.02 18.09 -9.09
CA VAL A 42 3.39 17.18 -10.05
C VAL A 42 4.39 16.21 -10.70
N PRO A 43 5.51 16.66 -11.28
CA PRO A 43 6.51 15.73 -11.83
C PRO A 43 7.09 14.77 -10.78
N LEU A 44 7.33 15.23 -9.55
CA LEU A 44 7.82 14.41 -8.46
C LEU A 44 6.80 13.34 -8.08
N LEU A 45 5.52 13.70 -7.96
CA LEU A 45 4.44 12.76 -7.68
C LEU A 45 4.32 11.72 -8.80
N VAL A 46 4.34 12.14 -10.05
CA VAL A 46 4.29 11.23 -11.21
C VAL A 46 5.47 10.27 -11.20
N THR A 47 6.68 10.79 -10.99
CA THR A 47 7.89 9.97 -10.90
C THR A 47 7.80 8.95 -9.76
N TYR A 48 7.33 9.39 -8.59
CA TYR A 48 7.10 8.51 -7.43
C TYR A 48 6.09 7.40 -7.77
N LEU A 49 4.94 7.74 -8.34
CA LEU A 49 3.91 6.76 -8.71
C LEU A 49 4.42 5.74 -9.74
N VAL A 50 5.20 6.19 -10.73
CA VAL A 50 5.78 5.29 -11.73
C VAL A 50 6.78 4.33 -11.08
N ILE A 51 7.74 4.84 -10.30
CA ILE A 51 8.75 4.01 -9.64
C ILE A 51 8.08 3.05 -8.65
N SER A 52 7.19 3.56 -7.80
CA SER A 52 6.44 2.78 -6.83
C SER A 52 5.63 1.67 -7.50
N GLY A 53 4.85 2.01 -8.53
CA GLY A 53 4.02 1.05 -9.24
C GLY A 53 4.82 -0.02 -9.98
N VAL A 54 5.96 0.35 -10.58
CA VAL A 54 6.88 -0.61 -11.24
C VAL A 54 7.44 -1.59 -10.21
N LEU A 55 7.97 -1.11 -9.08
CA LEU A 55 8.53 -1.97 -8.04
C LEU A 55 7.44 -2.84 -7.39
N SER A 56 6.26 -2.28 -7.15
CA SER A 56 5.11 -3.01 -6.61
C SER A 56 4.65 -4.12 -7.56
N ALA A 57 4.69 -3.90 -8.87
CA ALA A 57 4.33 -4.90 -9.87
C ALA A 57 5.26 -6.13 -9.82
N GLY A 58 6.57 -5.90 -9.74
CA GLY A 58 7.54 -6.98 -9.56
C GLY A 58 7.34 -7.70 -8.23
N TYR A 59 7.13 -6.95 -7.15
CA TYR A 59 6.97 -7.49 -5.81
C TYR A 59 5.71 -8.35 -5.64
N PHE A 60 4.52 -7.78 -5.90
CA PHE A 60 3.25 -8.51 -5.74
C PHE A 60 3.09 -9.60 -6.78
N GLY A 61 3.55 -9.38 -8.02
CA GLY A 61 3.58 -10.42 -9.04
C GLY A 61 4.46 -11.60 -8.65
N SER A 62 5.62 -11.35 -8.00
CA SER A 62 6.50 -12.41 -7.50
C SER A 62 5.91 -13.16 -6.31
N ILE A 63 5.16 -12.49 -5.42
CA ILE A 63 4.42 -13.17 -4.36
C ILE A 63 3.36 -14.09 -4.99
N ALA A 64 2.55 -13.57 -5.93
CA ALA A 64 1.51 -14.35 -6.59
C ALA A 64 2.08 -15.56 -7.32
N SER A 65 3.13 -15.39 -8.15
CA SER A 65 3.77 -16.52 -8.84
C SER A 65 4.46 -17.48 -7.88
N GLY A 66 5.01 -16.98 -6.78
CA GLY A 66 5.63 -17.82 -5.75
C GLY A 66 4.65 -18.77 -5.09
N ILE A 67 3.45 -18.30 -4.73
CA ILE A 67 2.41 -19.12 -4.07
C ILE A 67 1.62 -20.01 -5.04
N THR A 68 1.54 -19.65 -6.34
CA THR A 68 0.76 -20.41 -7.33
C THR A 68 1.61 -21.39 -8.15
N THR A 69 2.85 -21.02 -8.50
CA THR A 69 3.71 -21.80 -9.40
C THR A 69 5.06 -22.15 -8.81
N GLY A 70 5.39 -21.65 -7.61
CA GLY A 70 6.71 -21.82 -6.99
C GLY A 70 7.85 -21.05 -7.68
N SER A 71 7.52 -20.18 -8.65
CA SER A 71 8.52 -19.43 -9.42
C SER A 71 8.60 -17.98 -8.95
N PHE A 72 9.82 -17.43 -8.89
CA PHE A 72 10.07 -16.05 -8.52
C PHE A 72 10.77 -15.32 -9.67
N ASP A 73 10.03 -14.78 -10.62
CA ASP A 73 10.59 -13.97 -11.70
C ASP A 73 10.13 -12.52 -11.57
N PHE A 74 10.92 -11.73 -10.85
CA PHE A 74 10.62 -10.32 -10.60
C PHE A 74 10.50 -9.50 -11.88
N ILE A 75 11.39 -9.73 -12.86
CA ILE A 75 11.43 -8.93 -14.10
C ILE A 75 10.25 -9.27 -15.02
N ALA A 76 9.91 -10.55 -15.14
CA ALA A 76 8.75 -10.97 -15.93
C ALA A 76 7.45 -10.42 -15.31
N ASN A 77 7.29 -10.52 -13.99
CA ASN A 77 6.14 -10.03 -13.26
C ASN A 77 6.02 -8.49 -13.33
N LEU A 78 7.15 -7.78 -13.20
CA LEU A 78 7.22 -6.34 -13.39
C LEU A 78 6.68 -5.94 -14.76
N ARG A 79 7.17 -6.55 -15.84
CA ARG A 79 6.71 -6.26 -17.22
C ARG A 79 5.24 -6.56 -17.42
N LYS A 80 4.75 -7.63 -16.79
CA LYS A 80 3.37 -8.08 -16.92
C LYS A 80 2.38 -7.16 -16.23
N PHE A 81 2.68 -6.72 -15.00
CA PHE A 81 1.72 -6.04 -14.13
C PHE A 81 1.96 -4.53 -13.97
N ALA A 82 3.13 -3.96 -14.40
CA ALA A 82 3.49 -2.57 -14.13
C ALA A 82 2.40 -1.57 -14.55
N VAL A 83 1.90 -1.67 -15.78
CA VAL A 83 0.91 -0.72 -16.30
C VAL A 83 -0.38 -0.76 -15.47
N ARG A 84 -0.84 -1.95 -15.09
CA ARG A 84 -2.08 -2.12 -14.31
C ARG A 84 -1.91 -1.58 -12.89
N ILE A 85 -0.77 -1.85 -12.25
CA ILE A 85 -0.52 -1.38 -10.88
C ILE A 85 -0.29 0.12 -10.85
N ILE A 86 0.46 0.70 -11.80
CA ILE A 86 0.60 2.16 -11.92
C ILE A 86 -0.78 2.80 -12.12
N ALA A 87 -1.62 2.26 -12.99
CA ALA A 87 -2.95 2.79 -13.23
C ALA A 87 -3.86 2.66 -11.99
N LEU A 88 -3.74 1.57 -11.23
CA LEU A 88 -4.43 1.41 -9.94
C LEU A 88 -3.93 2.45 -8.92
N GLU A 89 -2.62 2.69 -8.81
CA GLU A 89 -2.06 3.71 -7.91
C GLU A 89 -2.55 5.11 -8.28
N VAL A 90 -2.55 5.45 -9.56
CA VAL A 90 -3.08 6.73 -10.04
C VAL A 90 -4.58 6.85 -9.71
N LEU A 91 -5.36 5.80 -9.95
CA LEU A 91 -6.79 5.78 -9.65
C LEU A 91 -7.06 6.03 -8.15
N VAL A 92 -6.30 5.36 -7.28
CA VAL A 92 -6.41 5.53 -5.83
C VAL A 92 -6.04 6.96 -5.41
N VAL A 93 -4.92 7.49 -5.90
CA VAL A 93 -4.50 8.87 -5.59
C VAL A 93 -5.52 9.88 -6.06
N VAL A 94 -6.01 9.77 -7.29
CA VAL A 94 -7.06 10.66 -7.83
C VAL A 94 -8.35 10.52 -7.02
N GLY A 95 -8.76 9.31 -6.69
CA GLY A 95 -9.94 9.04 -5.86
C GLY A 95 -9.82 9.70 -4.49
N ILE A 96 -8.68 9.59 -3.83
CA ILE A 96 -8.40 10.25 -2.55
C ILE A 96 -8.47 11.77 -2.71
N LEU A 97 -7.82 12.35 -3.71
CA LEU A 97 -7.84 13.79 -3.92
C LEU A 97 -9.25 14.31 -4.17
N VAL A 98 -10.03 13.64 -5.00
CA VAL A 98 -11.39 14.07 -5.36
C VAL A 98 -12.35 13.95 -4.17
N VAL A 99 -12.28 12.84 -3.42
CA VAL A 99 -13.23 12.56 -2.33
C VAL A 99 -12.81 13.23 -1.02
N PHE A 100 -11.52 13.15 -0.68
CA PHE A 100 -11.06 13.56 0.66
C PHE A 100 -10.60 15.01 0.74
N LEU A 101 -10.07 15.61 -0.34
CA LEU A 101 -9.62 17.01 -0.30
C LEU A 101 -10.74 17.97 0.13
N PRO A 102 -11.99 17.89 -0.38
CA PRO A 102 -13.10 18.72 0.08
C PRO A 102 -13.46 18.49 1.55
N LEU A 103 -13.35 17.25 2.04
CA LEU A 103 -13.67 16.91 3.43
C LEU A 103 -12.63 17.45 4.42
N LEU A 104 -11.39 17.65 4.00
CA LEU A 104 -10.32 18.21 4.84
C LEU A 104 -10.49 19.73 5.06
N VAL A 105 -11.20 20.43 4.19
CA VAL A 105 -11.42 21.89 4.30
C VAL A 105 -12.41 22.21 5.41
N VAL A 106 -13.32 21.31 5.74
CA VAL A 106 -14.36 21.51 6.76
C VAL A 106 -14.02 20.69 8.01
N PRO A 107 -13.61 21.33 9.13
CA PRO A 107 -13.10 20.62 10.32
C PRO A 107 -13.99 19.48 10.87
N PRO A 108 -15.33 19.61 10.94
CA PRO A 108 -16.18 18.49 11.38
C PRO A 108 -16.14 17.28 10.45
N LEU A 109 -15.88 17.49 9.15
CA LEU A 109 -15.81 16.41 8.16
C LEU A 109 -14.48 15.67 8.18
N PHE A 110 -13.46 16.22 8.84
CA PHE A 110 -12.17 15.56 9.00
C PHE A 110 -12.29 14.19 9.71
N VAL A 111 -13.06 14.12 10.79
CA VAL A 111 -13.32 12.87 11.51
C VAL A 111 -14.06 11.87 10.61
N LEU A 112 -15.04 12.35 9.86
CA LEU A 112 -15.78 11.54 8.90
C LEU A 112 -14.87 11.00 7.79
N SER A 113 -13.92 11.84 7.32
CA SER A 113 -12.97 11.41 6.27
C SER A 113 -12.06 10.27 6.73
N ILE A 114 -11.59 10.29 7.98
CA ILE A 114 -10.79 9.19 8.55
C ILE A 114 -11.62 7.90 8.57
N PHE A 115 -12.88 7.97 9.01
CA PHE A 115 -13.77 6.81 9.06
C PHE A 115 -14.03 6.25 7.66
N LEU A 116 -14.31 7.14 6.70
CA LEU A 116 -14.52 6.76 5.31
C LEU A 116 -13.25 6.13 4.70
N LEU A 117 -12.07 6.67 5.02
CA LEU A 117 -10.79 6.12 4.59
C LEU A 117 -10.58 4.68 5.10
N LEU A 118 -10.90 4.42 6.36
CA LEU A 118 -10.81 3.07 6.95
C LEU A 118 -11.78 2.10 6.29
N VAL A 119 -13.02 2.52 6.02
CA VAL A 119 -14.02 1.69 5.33
C VAL A 119 -13.59 1.38 3.90
N VAL A 120 -13.19 2.40 3.15
CA VAL A 120 -12.71 2.23 1.76
C VAL A 120 -11.43 1.39 1.74
N GLY A 121 -10.51 1.65 2.68
CA GLY A 121 -9.30 0.84 2.84
C GLY A 121 -9.62 -0.63 3.10
N TYR A 122 -10.56 -0.92 4.00
CA TYR A 122 -11.03 -2.28 4.27
C TYR A 122 -11.66 -2.96 3.04
N LEU A 123 -12.49 -2.25 2.29
CA LEU A 123 -13.14 -2.81 1.11
C LEU A 123 -12.18 -3.06 -0.07
N LEU A 124 -11.14 -2.23 -0.17
CA LEU A 124 -10.22 -2.28 -1.31
C LEU A 124 -8.86 -2.94 -0.99
N PHE A 125 -8.59 -3.34 0.27
CA PHE A 125 -7.27 -3.88 0.63
C PHE A 125 -6.86 -5.12 -0.18
N PRO A 126 -7.77 -6.03 -0.63
CA PRO A 126 -7.36 -7.19 -1.42
C PRO A 126 -7.17 -6.89 -2.90
N THR A 127 -7.53 -5.69 -3.40
CA THR A 127 -7.58 -5.38 -4.83
C THR A 127 -6.27 -5.68 -5.56
N VAL A 128 -5.12 -5.29 -5.00
CA VAL A 128 -3.82 -5.56 -5.64
C VAL A 128 -3.50 -7.05 -5.70
N TYR A 129 -3.88 -7.80 -4.67
CA TYR A 129 -3.66 -9.25 -4.63
C TYR A 129 -4.56 -9.98 -5.63
N VAL A 130 -5.85 -9.63 -5.70
CA VAL A 130 -6.79 -10.16 -6.69
C VAL A 130 -6.32 -9.87 -8.12
N LEU A 131 -5.85 -8.64 -8.37
CA LEU A 131 -5.32 -8.23 -9.68
C LEU A 131 -4.16 -9.12 -10.15
N VAL A 132 -3.22 -9.46 -9.25
CA VAL A 132 -2.04 -10.26 -9.61
C VAL A 132 -2.32 -11.77 -9.56
N LEU A 133 -3.16 -12.26 -8.63
CA LEU A 133 -3.50 -13.67 -8.48
C LEU A 133 -4.41 -14.17 -9.60
N GLU A 134 -5.46 -13.44 -9.92
CA GLU A 134 -6.42 -13.82 -10.96
C GLU A 134 -6.02 -13.27 -12.36
N ASP A 135 -4.97 -12.46 -12.47
CA ASP A 135 -4.49 -11.81 -13.71
C ASP A 135 -5.57 -11.03 -14.46
N ILE A 136 -6.40 -10.31 -13.73
CA ILE A 136 -7.56 -9.58 -14.27
C ILE A 136 -7.32 -8.07 -14.38
N GLY A 137 -8.22 -7.38 -15.07
CA GLY A 137 -8.17 -5.92 -15.20
C GLY A 137 -8.57 -5.19 -13.91
N ILE A 138 -8.22 -3.90 -13.81
CA ILE A 138 -8.42 -3.08 -12.60
C ILE A 138 -9.90 -3.05 -12.17
N GLU A 139 -10.82 -2.79 -13.10
CA GLU A 139 -12.26 -2.72 -12.80
C GLU A 139 -12.78 -4.04 -12.24
N SER A 140 -12.41 -5.16 -12.87
CA SER A 140 -12.77 -6.50 -12.40
C SER A 140 -12.14 -6.81 -11.05
N ALA A 141 -10.88 -6.41 -10.82
CA ALA A 141 -10.19 -6.61 -9.55
C ALA A 141 -10.85 -5.85 -8.40
N ILE A 142 -11.30 -4.60 -8.64
CA ILE A 142 -12.02 -3.81 -7.64
C ILE A 142 -13.36 -4.47 -7.29
N LYS A 143 -14.14 -4.89 -8.29
CA LYS A 143 -15.42 -5.57 -8.07
C LYS A 143 -15.23 -6.87 -7.33
N ARG A 144 -14.27 -7.69 -7.79
CA ARG A 144 -13.96 -8.99 -7.18
C ARG A 144 -13.47 -8.85 -5.74
N ALA A 145 -12.61 -7.85 -5.46
CA ALA A 145 -12.14 -7.55 -4.10
C ALA A 145 -13.31 -7.19 -3.17
N TYR A 146 -14.24 -6.34 -3.64
CA TYR A 146 -15.43 -5.99 -2.89
C TYR A 146 -16.33 -7.22 -2.60
N ASP A 147 -16.55 -8.07 -3.59
CA ASP A 147 -17.37 -9.29 -3.45
C ASP A 147 -16.72 -10.24 -2.42
N LEU A 148 -15.42 -10.50 -2.54
CA LEU A 148 -14.68 -11.36 -1.61
C LEU A 148 -14.75 -10.86 -0.16
N VAL A 149 -14.58 -9.56 0.06
CA VAL A 149 -14.64 -8.96 1.41
C VAL A 149 -16.05 -9.04 1.99
N SER A 150 -17.08 -8.79 1.17
CA SER A 150 -18.48 -8.83 1.62
C SER A 150 -19.00 -10.25 1.87
N GLU A 151 -18.56 -11.24 1.10
CA GLU A 151 -18.98 -12.63 1.24
C GLU A 151 -18.29 -13.34 2.43
N HIS A 152 -17.00 -13.11 2.63
CA HIS A 152 -16.19 -13.85 3.61
C HIS A 152 -16.01 -13.17 4.96
N GLN A 153 -16.62 -11.99 5.19
CA GLN A 153 -16.53 -11.25 6.46
C GLN A 153 -15.09 -11.15 7.02
N SER A 154 -14.13 -10.85 6.14
CA SER A 154 -12.69 -10.84 6.42
C SER A 154 -12.25 -9.75 7.43
N ILE A 155 -13.20 -9.12 8.13
CA ILE A 155 -12.91 -8.03 9.07
C ILE A 155 -11.96 -8.44 10.21
N TRP A 156 -12.08 -9.67 10.71
CA TRP A 156 -11.19 -10.16 11.77
C TRP A 156 -9.74 -10.29 11.31
N PHE A 157 -9.53 -10.76 10.06
CA PHE A 157 -8.19 -10.81 9.48
C PHE A 157 -7.63 -9.40 9.31
N PHE A 158 -8.43 -8.49 8.75
CA PHE A 158 -8.03 -7.10 8.56
C PHE A 158 -7.67 -6.42 9.89
N LEU A 159 -8.49 -6.58 10.93
CA LEU A 159 -8.20 -6.06 12.27
C LEU A 159 -6.95 -6.68 12.88
N THR A 160 -6.76 -7.99 12.72
CA THR A 160 -5.54 -8.67 13.19
C THR A 160 -4.31 -8.13 12.48
N LEU A 161 -4.39 -7.92 11.17
CA LEU A 161 -3.31 -7.34 10.37
C LEU A 161 -2.97 -5.91 10.84
N VAL A 162 -3.99 -5.07 11.09
CA VAL A 162 -3.82 -3.71 11.59
C VAL A 162 -3.17 -3.72 12.98
N VAL A 163 -3.66 -4.56 13.89
CA VAL A 163 -3.07 -4.67 15.25
C VAL A 163 -1.63 -5.18 15.18
N ALA A 164 -1.37 -6.23 14.41
CA ALA A 164 -0.02 -6.77 14.23
C ALA A 164 0.94 -5.72 13.65
N THR A 165 0.46 -4.93 12.68
CA THR A 165 1.20 -3.80 12.11
C THR A 165 1.58 -2.78 13.18
N LEU A 166 0.62 -2.34 13.99
CA LEU A 166 0.88 -1.36 15.04
C LEU A 166 1.86 -1.90 16.10
N VAL A 167 1.68 -3.16 16.50
CA VAL A 167 2.59 -3.82 17.47
C VAL A 167 4.02 -3.90 16.92
N CYS A 168 4.20 -4.22 15.65
CA CYS A 168 5.53 -4.26 15.01
C CYS A 168 6.09 -2.85 14.76
N ALA A 169 5.25 -1.87 14.41
CA ALA A 169 5.69 -0.52 14.07
C ALA A 169 6.25 0.24 15.28
N ILE A 170 5.72 0.01 16.50
CA ILE A 170 6.17 0.71 17.71
C ILE A 170 7.67 0.46 17.99
N PRO A 171 8.16 -0.79 18.15
CA PRO A 171 9.57 -1.04 18.43
C PRO A 171 10.47 -0.62 17.23
N LEU A 172 10.01 -0.79 16.00
CA LEU A 172 10.75 -0.34 14.81
C LEU A 172 10.89 1.18 14.79
N SER A 173 9.87 1.92 15.20
CA SER A 173 9.94 3.38 15.31
C SER A 173 10.95 3.82 16.37
N VAL A 174 10.96 3.18 17.52
CA VAL A 174 11.96 3.46 18.57
C VAL A 174 13.38 3.19 18.06
N LEU A 175 13.56 2.07 17.37
CA LEU A 175 14.85 1.71 16.78
C LEU A 175 15.26 2.70 15.69
N ALA A 176 14.36 3.12 14.82
CA ALA A 176 14.64 4.09 13.77
C ALA A 176 15.10 5.45 14.32
N HIS A 177 14.60 5.87 15.50
CA HIS A 177 15.01 7.12 16.14
C HIS A 177 16.36 7.06 16.85
N SER A 178 16.98 5.88 16.98
CA SER A 178 18.31 5.77 17.60
C SER A 178 19.47 6.22 16.69
N GLY A 179 19.18 6.86 15.56
CA GLY A 179 20.13 7.37 14.60
C GLY A 179 20.20 6.56 13.29
N ILE A 180 21.12 6.91 12.40
CA ILE A 180 21.24 6.28 11.06
C ILE A 180 21.42 4.77 11.15
N GLY A 181 22.24 4.28 12.09
CA GLY A 181 22.43 2.84 12.30
C GLY A 181 21.14 2.15 12.71
N GLY A 182 20.37 2.75 13.61
CA GLY A 182 19.06 2.25 14.03
C GLY A 182 18.02 2.23 12.89
N ALA A 183 18.02 3.27 12.06
CA ALA A 183 17.14 3.33 10.89
C ALA A 183 17.45 2.21 9.88
N ILE A 184 18.74 1.92 9.62
CA ILE A 184 19.17 0.82 8.76
C ILE A 184 18.73 -0.54 9.34
N ILE A 185 18.97 -0.76 10.64
CA ILE A 185 18.55 -2.01 11.30
C ILE A 185 17.03 -2.15 11.29
N ALA A 186 16.29 -1.07 11.58
CA ALA A 186 14.83 -1.06 11.52
C ALA A 186 14.32 -1.43 10.12
N ALA A 187 14.92 -0.91 9.05
CA ALA A 187 14.56 -1.25 7.68
C ALA A 187 14.85 -2.73 7.35
N ILE A 188 16.01 -3.25 7.77
CA ILE A 188 16.38 -4.66 7.58
C ILE A 188 15.40 -5.61 8.30
N VAL A 189 14.98 -5.25 9.51
CA VAL A 189 14.01 -6.04 10.28
C VAL A 189 12.59 -5.89 9.75
N ALA A 190 12.19 -4.69 9.31
CA ALA A 190 10.86 -4.43 8.75
C ALA A 190 10.60 -5.19 7.45
N ALA A 191 11.62 -5.37 6.61
CA ALA A 191 11.46 -5.99 5.29
C ALA A 191 10.89 -7.43 5.35
N PRO A 192 11.46 -8.40 6.11
CA PRO A 192 10.90 -9.74 6.19
C PRO A 192 9.55 -9.79 6.89
N ILE A 193 9.28 -8.92 7.87
CA ILE A 193 7.97 -8.83 8.53
C ILE A 193 6.91 -8.35 7.53
N SER A 194 7.23 -7.31 6.77
CA SER A 194 6.34 -6.79 5.72
C SER A 194 6.07 -7.84 4.65
N LEU A 195 7.11 -8.59 4.22
CA LEU A 195 6.95 -9.69 3.27
C LEU A 195 6.02 -10.77 3.84
N ALA A 196 6.21 -11.19 5.08
CA ALA A 196 5.37 -12.21 5.71
C ALA A 196 3.90 -11.78 5.77
N PHE A 197 3.61 -10.52 6.10
CA PHE A 197 2.25 -10.00 6.12
C PHE A 197 1.63 -9.92 4.71
N ASN A 198 2.41 -9.53 3.70
CA ASN A 198 1.93 -9.51 2.32
C ASN A 198 1.67 -10.93 1.78
N VAL A 199 2.52 -11.90 2.11
CA VAL A 199 2.31 -13.31 1.75
C VAL A 199 1.08 -13.87 2.47
N ALA A 200 0.92 -13.63 3.77
CA ALA A 200 -0.26 -14.05 4.52
C ALA A 200 -1.55 -13.45 3.94
N THR A 201 -1.52 -12.18 3.54
CA THR A 201 -2.66 -11.53 2.88
C THR A 201 -2.94 -12.15 1.51
N ALA A 202 -1.91 -12.43 0.72
CA ALA A 202 -2.06 -13.07 -0.58
C ALA A 202 -2.64 -14.49 -0.47
N LEU A 203 -2.18 -15.28 0.51
CA LEU A 203 -2.73 -16.61 0.79
C LEU A 203 -4.19 -16.55 1.22
N MET A 204 -4.55 -15.64 2.13
CA MET A 204 -5.94 -15.46 2.53
C MET A 204 -6.83 -15.07 1.34
N VAL A 205 -6.37 -14.14 0.49
CA VAL A 205 -7.12 -13.73 -0.71
C VAL A 205 -7.25 -14.90 -1.69
N ALA A 206 -6.20 -15.70 -1.88
CA ALA A 206 -6.23 -16.90 -2.73
C ALA A 206 -7.25 -17.93 -2.19
N GLU A 207 -7.26 -18.16 -0.88
CA GLU A 207 -8.23 -19.04 -0.22
C GLU A 207 -9.68 -18.55 -0.41
N MET A 208 -9.96 -17.26 -0.16
CA MET A 208 -11.27 -16.66 -0.40
C MET A 208 -11.69 -16.73 -1.88
N ALA A 209 -10.74 -16.62 -2.80
CA ALA A 209 -11.00 -16.73 -4.24
C ALA A 209 -11.14 -18.17 -4.74
N GLY A 210 -10.87 -19.17 -3.89
CA GLY A 210 -10.91 -20.59 -4.24
C GLY A 210 -9.77 -21.02 -5.17
N LEU A 211 -8.63 -20.32 -5.12
CA LEU A 211 -7.45 -20.63 -5.94
C LEU A 211 -6.63 -21.74 -5.29
N GLU A 212 -6.13 -22.66 -6.09
CA GLU A 212 -5.16 -23.65 -5.63
C GLU A 212 -3.80 -22.98 -5.36
N VAL A 213 -3.27 -23.16 -4.18
CA VAL A 213 -1.95 -22.68 -3.77
C VAL A 213 -1.04 -23.89 -3.51
N LEU A 214 0.25 -23.71 -3.72
CA LEU A 214 1.23 -24.75 -3.39
C LEU A 214 1.32 -24.91 -1.87
N GLU A 215 1.23 -26.16 -1.40
CA GLU A 215 1.46 -26.53 0.00
C GLU A 215 2.96 -26.53 0.37
#